data_9cf4bdc1d920e680d867c4e816654628
#
_entry.id   9cf4bdc1d920e680d867c4e816654628
#
_cell.length_a   1.000
_cell.length_b   1.000
_cell.length_c   1.000
_cell.angle_alpha   90.00
_cell.angle_beta   90.00
_cell.angle_gamma   90.00
#
_symmetry.space_group_name_H-M   'P 1'
#
loop_
_entity.id
_entity.type
_entity.pdbx_description
1 polymer ?
#
loop_
_entity_poly.entity_id
_entity_poly.type
_entity_poly.pdbx_seq_one_letter_code
_entity_poly.pdbx_strand_id
1 'polypeptide(L)'
;EEKIIDALKTMKILLKNRALLKISGNDAEEFLQNQFTNDIKKLDRKKVQFNAYCQHQGKVIAFFWVMRMGEDFLLSFPDELLEKIENRLKIFVIMSDVIIENVTNVLSQTGLINESSPNECRINDELAVVIEDSNGQSVELAENHIAWEKAYLDSHLPEIYNVTSEKLVPQMLNL
;
A
#
# COMPACT_ATOMS: atom_id res chain seq x y z
N GLU A 1 -0.79 36.02 -14.22
CA GLU A 1 -2.17 35.51 -14.01
C GLU A 1 -2.39 34.08 -14.53
N GLU A 2 -1.33 33.39 -15.03
CA GLU A 2 -1.41 32.03 -15.58
C GLU A 2 -1.06 30.90 -14.58
N LYS A 3 -0.95 31.18 -13.30
CA LYS A 3 -0.54 30.22 -12.26
C LYS A 3 -1.69 29.59 -11.44
N ILE A 4 -2.96 29.78 -11.83
CA ILE A 4 -4.12 29.36 -11.01
C ILE A 4 -4.91 28.20 -11.63
N ILE A 5 -4.56 27.68 -12.82
CA ILE A 5 -5.39 26.69 -13.52
C ILE A 5 -4.79 25.27 -13.56
N ASP A 6 -3.67 25.00 -12.90
CA ASP A 6 -3.15 23.63 -12.78
C ASP A 6 -3.69 22.89 -11.55
N ALA A 7 -4.61 23.51 -10.85
CA ALA A 7 -5.31 22.90 -9.73
C ALA A 7 -6.50 22.09 -10.28
N LEU A 8 -6.47 20.77 -10.00
CA LEU A 8 -7.60 19.87 -10.07
C LEU A 8 -7.80 19.09 -11.38
N LYS A 9 -6.73 18.58 -11.98
CA LYS A 9 -6.91 17.50 -12.94
C LYS A 9 -7.25 16.21 -12.18
N THR A 10 -8.50 15.78 -12.28
CA THR A 10 -8.93 14.47 -11.76
C THR A 10 -8.31 13.36 -12.61
N MET A 11 -7.72 12.35 -11.99
CA MET A 11 -7.06 11.26 -12.70
C MET A 11 -7.28 9.91 -12.03
N LYS A 12 -7.39 8.88 -12.87
CA LYS A 12 -7.32 7.46 -12.48
C LYS A 12 -6.09 6.84 -13.08
N ILE A 13 -5.27 6.19 -12.25
CA ILE A 13 -3.98 5.66 -12.65
C ILE A 13 -3.86 4.21 -12.17
N LEU A 14 -3.59 3.28 -13.08
CA LEU A 14 -3.31 1.88 -12.71
C LEU A 14 -1.90 1.78 -12.13
N LEU A 15 -1.80 1.35 -10.87
CA LEU A 15 -0.53 1.24 -10.13
C LEU A 15 0.13 -0.13 -10.42
N LYS A 16 0.88 -0.22 -11.52
CA LYS A 16 1.47 -1.48 -12.01
C LYS A 16 2.69 -1.96 -11.22
N ASN A 17 3.37 -1.04 -10.52
CA ASN A 17 4.64 -1.32 -9.84
C ASN A 17 4.43 -1.73 -8.37
N ARG A 18 3.22 -2.15 -8.01
CA ARG A 18 2.88 -2.50 -6.63
C ARG A 18 2.38 -3.93 -6.54
N ALA A 19 2.98 -4.67 -5.63
CA ALA A 19 2.47 -5.96 -5.22
C ALA A 19 1.28 -5.79 -4.27
N LEU A 20 0.44 -6.81 -4.20
CA LEU A 20 -0.68 -6.88 -3.30
C LEU A 20 -0.73 -8.27 -2.65
N LEU A 21 -0.55 -8.32 -1.33
CA LEU A 21 -0.76 -9.52 -0.53
C LEU A 21 -2.08 -9.41 0.23
N LYS A 22 -2.88 -10.46 0.18
CA LYS A 22 -4.08 -10.61 1.00
C LYS A 22 -3.73 -11.46 2.24
N ILE A 23 -4.09 -10.96 3.40
CA ILE A 23 -3.91 -11.64 4.69
C ILE A 23 -5.29 -11.92 5.26
N SER A 24 -5.60 -13.20 5.47
CA SER A 24 -6.89 -13.66 5.98
C SER A 24 -6.70 -14.70 7.09
N GLY A 25 -7.80 -15.11 7.74
CA GLY A 25 -7.81 -16.04 8.85
C GLY A 25 -8.16 -15.38 10.19
N ASN A 26 -8.54 -16.19 11.17
CA ASN A 26 -9.01 -15.68 12.46
C ASN A 26 -7.95 -14.92 13.25
N ASP A 27 -6.67 -15.23 13.01
CA ASP A 27 -5.54 -14.59 13.70
C ASP A 27 -4.89 -13.47 12.87
N ALA A 28 -5.46 -13.10 11.72
CA ALA A 28 -4.84 -12.14 10.78
C ALA A 28 -4.58 -10.76 11.41
N GLU A 29 -5.53 -10.22 12.17
CA GLU A 29 -5.38 -8.92 12.85
C GLU A 29 -4.27 -8.95 13.90
N GLU A 30 -4.24 -9.98 14.75
CA GLU A 30 -3.22 -10.13 15.78
C GLU A 30 -1.84 -10.39 15.17
N PHE A 31 -1.79 -11.20 14.12
CA PHE A 31 -0.56 -11.46 13.37
C PHE A 31 0.05 -10.16 12.83
N LEU A 32 -0.75 -9.32 12.15
CA LEU A 32 -0.28 -8.04 11.62
C LEU A 32 0.09 -7.05 12.73
N GLN A 33 -0.68 -7.02 13.84
CA GLN A 33 -0.39 -6.20 15.01
C GLN A 33 1.00 -6.49 15.59
N ASN A 34 1.42 -7.75 15.57
CA ASN A 34 2.72 -8.18 16.08
C ASN A 34 3.89 -7.93 15.11
N GLN A 35 3.61 -7.67 13.84
CA GLN A 35 4.63 -7.46 12.80
C GLN A 35 4.87 -5.99 12.47
N PHE A 36 3.88 -5.14 12.66
CA PHE A 36 3.87 -3.77 12.11
C PHE A 36 3.98 -2.70 13.18
N THR A 37 4.37 -1.51 12.74
CA THR A 37 4.65 -0.39 13.65
C THR A 37 3.42 0.37 14.11
N ASN A 38 2.30 0.29 13.38
CA ASN A 38 1.08 1.03 13.70
C ASN A 38 0.01 0.08 14.29
N ASP A 39 -0.98 0.64 14.96
CA ASP A 39 -2.06 -0.12 15.60
C ASP A 39 -3.10 -0.57 14.55
N ILE A 40 -3.01 -1.83 14.12
CA ILE A 40 -3.88 -2.44 13.11
C ILE A 40 -5.35 -2.43 13.54
N LYS A 41 -5.64 -2.50 14.84
CA LYS A 41 -7.00 -2.47 15.40
C LYS A 41 -7.71 -1.14 15.14
N LYS A 42 -6.94 -0.06 14.91
CA LYS A 42 -7.46 1.28 14.56
C LYS A 42 -7.59 1.53 13.06
N LEU A 43 -7.33 0.52 12.22
CA LEU A 43 -7.45 0.67 10.78
C LEU A 43 -8.89 0.97 10.36
N ASP A 44 -9.09 2.17 9.83
CA ASP A 44 -10.36 2.61 9.23
C ASP A 44 -10.59 1.91 7.88
N ARG A 45 -11.80 1.38 7.65
CA ARG A 45 -12.18 0.67 6.41
C ARG A 45 -12.11 1.54 5.15
N LYS A 46 -12.12 2.86 5.29
CA LYS A 46 -12.07 3.83 4.17
C LYS A 46 -10.74 4.56 4.05
N LYS A 47 -9.74 4.15 4.81
CA LYS A 47 -8.42 4.79 4.83
C LYS A 47 -7.32 3.77 4.62
N VAL A 48 -6.26 4.23 3.99
CA VAL A 48 -4.98 3.54 4.01
C VAL A 48 -4.32 3.83 5.34
N GLN A 49 -3.86 2.79 6.04
CA GLN A 49 -2.99 2.92 7.19
C GLN A 49 -1.56 2.60 6.76
N PHE A 50 -0.64 3.50 7.07
CA PHE A 50 0.78 3.29 6.77
C PHE A 50 1.46 2.52 7.88
N ASN A 51 2.26 1.53 7.49
CA ASN A 51 2.98 0.69 8.43
C ASN A 51 4.40 0.42 7.94
N ALA A 52 5.37 0.52 8.83
CA ALA A 52 6.69 -0.03 8.60
C ALA A 52 6.74 -1.48 9.10
N TYR A 53 7.43 -2.32 8.33
CA TYR A 53 7.83 -3.66 8.72
C TYR A 53 9.32 -3.66 8.97
N CYS A 54 9.73 -3.96 10.19
CA CYS A 54 11.10 -3.83 10.63
C CYS A 54 11.74 -5.20 10.92
N GLN A 55 13.05 -5.28 10.74
CA GLN A 55 13.83 -6.37 11.29
C GLN A 55 14.09 -6.18 12.80
N HIS A 56 14.57 -7.20 13.47
CA HIS A 56 14.84 -7.19 14.92
C HIS A 56 15.79 -6.06 15.39
N GLN A 57 16.62 -5.52 14.50
CA GLN A 57 17.50 -4.38 14.79
C GLN A 57 16.82 -3.02 14.56
N GLY A 58 15.53 -3.00 14.24
CA GLY A 58 14.75 -1.79 14.02
C GLY A 58 14.88 -1.16 12.64
N LYS A 59 15.60 -1.78 11.69
CA LYS A 59 15.68 -1.26 10.33
C LYS A 59 14.46 -1.66 9.51
N VAL A 60 13.94 -0.74 8.72
CA VAL A 60 12.75 -0.92 7.88
C VAL A 60 13.06 -1.83 6.70
N ILE A 61 12.35 -2.93 6.60
CA ILE A 61 12.41 -3.87 5.48
C ILE A 61 11.49 -3.41 4.36
N ALA A 62 10.26 -3.01 4.71
CA ALA A 62 9.25 -2.52 3.79
C ALA A 62 8.33 -1.49 4.46
N PHE A 63 7.68 -0.69 3.62
CA PHE A 63 6.63 0.23 4.02
C PHE A 63 5.34 -0.17 3.32
N PHE A 64 4.28 -0.38 4.08
CA PHE A 64 3.02 -0.88 3.58
C PHE A 64 1.90 0.15 3.62
N TRP A 65 1.09 0.14 2.57
CA TRP A 65 -0.28 0.59 2.64
C TRP A 65 -1.12 -0.59 3.11
N VAL A 66 -1.70 -0.48 4.27
CA VAL A 66 -2.59 -1.51 4.82
C VAL A 66 -4.03 -1.04 4.66
N MET A 67 -4.86 -1.90 4.07
CA MET A 67 -6.27 -1.64 3.81
C MET A 67 -7.11 -2.82 4.30
N ARG A 68 -8.38 -2.58 4.63
CA ARG A 68 -9.34 -3.64 4.93
C ARG A 68 -10.17 -3.99 3.70
N MET A 69 -10.36 -5.29 3.47
CA MET A 69 -11.28 -5.84 2.48
C MET A 69 -12.19 -6.87 3.18
N GLY A 70 -13.38 -6.43 3.61
CA GLY A 70 -14.23 -7.25 4.49
C GLY A 70 -13.55 -7.48 5.84
N GLU A 71 -13.32 -8.74 6.19
CA GLU A 71 -12.58 -9.14 7.39
C GLU A 71 -11.09 -9.37 7.11
N ASP A 72 -10.69 -9.38 5.83
CA ASP A 72 -9.31 -9.58 5.41
C ASP A 72 -8.54 -8.26 5.35
N PHE A 73 -7.22 -8.36 5.22
CA PHE A 73 -6.31 -7.23 5.07
C PHE A 73 -5.59 -7.32 3.73
N LEU A 74 -5.35 -6.16 3.13
CA LEU A 74 -4.52 -6.02 1.93
C LEU A 74 -3.27 -5.22 2.27
N LEU A 75 -2.12 -5.74 1.86
CA LEU A 75 -0.81 -5.09 1.98
C LEU A 75 -0.34 -4.71 0.59
N SER A 76 -0.20 -3.40 0.33
CA SER A 76 0.32 -2.87 -0.91
C SER A 76 1.71 -2.27 -0.69
N PHE A 77 2.66 -2.61 -1.56
CA PHE A 77 4.07 -2.19 -1.48
C PHE A 77 4.74 -2.37 -2.84
N PRO A 78 5.94 -1.82 -3.08
CA PRO A 78 6.67 -2.00 -4.35
C PRO A 78 6.87 -3.48 -4.69
N ASP A 79 6.55 -3.87 -5.92
CA ASP A 79 6.51 -5.25 -6.40
C ASP A 79 7.88 -5.95 -6.34
N GLU A 80 8.97 -5.20 -6.46
CA GLU A 80 10.33 -5.73 -6.34
C GLU A 80 10.66 -6.33 -4.96
N LEU A 81 9.85 -6.03 -3.93
CA LEU A 81 9.98 -6.61 -2.58
C LEU A 81 9.10 -7.84 -2.37
N LEU A 82 8.27 -8.24 -3.35
CA LEU A 82 7.23 -9.25 -3.17
C LEU A 82 7.78 -10.58 -2.64
N GLU A 83 8.76 -11.15 -3.30
CA GLU A 83 9.34 -12.44 -2.90
C GLU A 83 9.94 -12.39 -1.50
N LYS A 84 10.69 -11.32 -1.21
CA LYS A 84 11.33 -11.10 0.10
C LYS A 84 10.29 -11.02 1.22
N ILE A 85 9.24 -10.24 1.01
CA ILE A 85 8.20 -9.99 2.01
C ILE A 85 7.32 -11.22 2.23
N GLU A 86 6.85 -11.84 1.14
CA GLU A 86 6.02 -13.03 1.22
C GLU A 86 6.71 -14.17 1.96
N ASN A 87 7.95 -14.47 1.61
CA ASN A 87 8.76 -15.50 2.26
C ASN A 87 8.98 -15.19 3.74
N ARG A 88 9.28 -13.93 4.06
CA ARG A 88 9.52 -13.52 5.44
C ARG A 88 8.26 -13.58 6.32
N LEU A 89 7.12 -13.13 5.84
CA LEU A 89 5.87 -13.20 6.58
C LEU A 89 5.45 -14.65 6.82
N LYS A 90 5.61 -15.54 5.85
CA LYS A 90 5.30 -16.97 5.97
C LYS A 90 6.07 -17.68 7.10
N ILE A 91 7.27 -17.21 7.44
CA ILE A 91 8.05 -17.77 8.55
C ILE A 91 7.31 -17.59 9.89
N PHE A 92 6.56 -16.50 10.06
CA PHE A 92 5.89 -16.14 11.31
C PHE A 92 4.44 -16.65 11.39
N VAL A 93 3.91 -17.28 10.35
CA VAL A 93 2.55 -17.87 10.33
C VAL A 93 2.47 -19.19 11.10
N ILE A 94 3.61 -19.75 11.52
CA ILE A 94 3.68 -21.05 12.22
C ILE A 94 2.81 -21.01 13.49
N MET A 95 1.81 -21.90 13.56
CA MET A 95 0.84 -22.03 14.65
C MET A 95 -0.23 -20.93 14.75
N SER A 96 -0.45 -20.15 13.68
CA SER A 96 -1.52 -19.15 13.59
C SER A 96 -2.50 -19.52 12.48
N ASP A 97 -3.78 -19.22 12.68
CA ASP A 97 -4.81 -19.33 11.63
C ASP A 97 -4.72 -18.09 10.71
N VAL A 98 -3.68 -18.08 9.89
CA VAL A 98 -3.37 -16.99 8.94
C VAL A 98 -3.03 -17.57 7.58
N ILE A 99 -3.64 -17.00 6.53
CA ILE A 99 -3.38 -17.32 5.14
C ILE A 99 -2.81 -16.07 4.46
N ILE A 100 -1.69 -16.22 3.77
CA ILE A 100 -1.05 -15.18 2.97
C ILE A 100 -1.17 -15.55 1.50
N GLU A 101 -1.89 -14.74 0.73
CA GLU A 101 -2.11 -14.94 -0.71
C GLU A 101 -1.52 -13.78 -1.51
N ASN A 102 -0.76 -14.09 -2.55
CA ASN A 102 -0.36 -13.10 -3.55
C ASN A 102 -1.53 -12.89 -4.53
N VAL A 103 -2.16 -11.73 -4.45
CA VAL A 103 -3.30 -11.34 -5.30
C VAL A 103 -2.94 -10.24 -6.31
N THR A 104 -1.66 -9.98 -6.54
CA THR A 104 -1.15 -8.93 -7.44
C THR A 104 -1.73 -9.02 -8.85
N ASN A 105 -1.93 -10.24 -9.38
CA ASN A 105 -2.47 -10.46 -10.72
C ASN A 105 -3.99 -10.75 -10.73
N VAL A 106 -4.60 -10.84 -9.56
CA VAL A 106 -6.04 -11.11 -9.39
C VAL A 106 -6.81 -9.80 -9.18
N LEU A 107 -6.24 -8.92 -8.39
CA LEU A 107 -6.80 -7.60 -8.07
C LEU A 107 -5.91 -6.51 -8.67
N SER A 108 -6.54 -5.44 -9.15
CA SER A 108 -5.88 -4.23 -9.63
C SER A 108 -5.90 -3.15 -8.56
N GLN A 109 -4.89 -2.31 -8.57
CA GLN A 109 -4.76 -1.13 -7.72
C GLN A 109 -4.84 0.11 -8.61
N THR A 110 -5.89 0.91 -8.44
CA THR A 110 -6.08 2.16 -9.18
C THR A 110 -5.92 3.34 -8.23
N GLY A 111 -4.91 4.17 -8.47
CA GLY A 111 -4.71 5.44 -7.79
C GLY A 111 -5.69 6.50 -8.31
N LEU A 112 -6.22 7.31 -7.41
CA LEU A 112 -7.10 8.44 -7.70
C LEU A 112 -6.42 9.72 -7.25
N ILE A 113 -6.36 10.73 -8.13
CA ILE A 113 -5.92 12.10 -7.80
C ILE A 113 -7.13 13.00 -7.90
N ASN A 114 -7.49 13.72 -6.83
CA ASN A 114 -8.62 14.65 -6.76
C ASN A 114 -9.95 14.05 -7.28
N GLU A 115 -10.12 12.75 -7.13
CA GLU A 115 -11.28 12.00 -7.56
C GLU A 115 -11.82 11.14 -6.42
N SER A 116 -13.10 10.80 -6.46
CA SER A 116 -13.77 9.98 -5.47
C SER A 116 -14.39 8.74 -6.11
N SER A 117 -14.40 7.65 -5.34
CA SER A 117 -15.05 6.39 -5.70
C SER A 117 -15.73 5.79 -4.47
N PRO A 118 -16.86 5.10 -4.63
CA PRO A 118 -17.57 4.49 -3.49
C PRO A 118 -16.74 3.51 -2.67
N ASN A 119 -15.78 2.84 -3.31
CA ASN A 119 -14.94 1.78 -2.73
C ASN A 119 -13.49 2.23 -2.52
N GLU A 120 -13.26 3.54 -2.42
CA GLU A 120 -11.91 4.06 -2.21
C GLU A 120 -11.42 3.89 -0.79
N CYS A 121 -10.11 3.69 -0.65
CA CYS A 121 -9.35 3.89 0.57
C CYS A 121 -8.54 5.18 0.45
N ARG A 122 -8.82 6.16 1.31
CA ARG A 122 -8.15 7.46 1.30
C ARG A 122 -6.71 7.34 1.80
N ILE A 123 -5.79 7.92 1.04
CA ILE A 123 -4.39 8.13 1.43
C ILE A 123 -4.27 9.47 2.17
N ASN A 124 -4.80 10.53 1.56
CA ASN A 124 -4.90 11.88 2.10
C ASN A 124 -6.07 12.64 1.44
N ASP A 125 -6.10 13.97 1.54
CA ASP A 125 -7.19 14.78 0.97
C ASP A 125 -7.23 14.74 -0.56
N GLU A 126 -6.09 14.51 -1.23
CA GLU A 126 -5.96 14.51 -2.70
C GLU A 126 -5.89 13.10 -3.29
N LEU A 127 -5.31 12.16 -2.56
CA LEU A 127 -4.99 10.83 -3.05
C LEU A 127 -5.86 9.75 -2.41
N ALA A 128 -6.29 8.82 -3.23
CA ALA A 128 -6.95 7.59 -2.79
C ALA A 128 -6.53 6.40 -3.66
N VAL A 129 -6.85 5.20 -3.22
CA VAL A 129 -6.67 3.97 -3.98
C VAL A 129 -7.97 3.16 -3.99
N VAL A 130 -8.27 2.55 -5.13
CA VAL A 130 -9.37 1.60 -5.29
C VAL A 130 -8.78 0.24 -5.63
N ILE A 131 -9.31 -0.81 -5.00
CA ILE A 131 -8.95 -2.19 -5.28
C ILE A 131 -10.14 -2.86 -5.96
N GLU A 132 -9.93 -3.39 -7.16
CA GLU A 132 -10.96 -4.01 -7.99
C GLU A 132 -10.44 -5.28 -8.67
N ASP A 133 -11.34 -6.13 -9.15
CA ASP A 133 -10.95 -7.28 -9.96
C ASP A 133 -10.20 -6.83 -11.23
N SER A 134 -9.14 -7.57 -11.59
CA SER A 134 -8.28 -7.22 -12.75
C SER A 134 -8.98 -7.33 -14.11
N ASN A 135 -10.22 -7.80 -14.16
CA ASN A 135 -11.00 -7.97 -15.38
C ASN A 135 -11.54 -6.63 -15.90
N GLY A 136 -10.97 -6.13 -16.99
CA GLY A 136 -11.50 -4.96 -17.70
C GLY A 136 -10.68 -3.67 -17.57
N GLN A 137 -9.40 -3.76 -17.31
CA GLN A 137 -8.53 -2.59 -17.17
C GLN A 137 -8.38 -1.83 -18.50
N SER A 138 -8.60 -0.52 -18.46
CA SER A 138 -8.30 0.40 -19.54
C SER A 138 -6.79 0.58 -19.72
N VAL A 139 -6.35 0.82 -20.96
CA VAL A 139 -4.94 1.16 -21.26
C VAL A 139 -4.64 2.54 -20.67
N GLU A 140 -3.61 2.61 -19.86
CA GLU A 140 -3.21 3.82 -19.18
C GLU A 140 -2.10 4.55 -19.95
N LEU A 141 -2.15 5.88 -19.95
CA LEU A 141 -1.10 6.72 -20.52
C LEU A 141 0.08 6.85 -19.54
N ALA A 142 1.31 6.76 -20.06
CA ALA A 142 2.53 6.89 -19.25
C ALA A 142 2.62 8.23 -18.48
N GLU A 143 2.03 9.29 -19.02
CA GLU A 143 1.96 10.61 -18.40
C GLU A 143 1.19 10.61 -17.07
N ASN A 144 0.21 9.73 -16.93
CA ASN A 144 -0.57 9.62 -15.68
C ASN A 144 0.27 9.03 -14.54
N HIS A 145 1.20 8.13 -14.83
CA HIS A 145 2.15 7.59 -13.84
C HIS A 145 3.04 8.68 -13.24
N ILE A 146 3.58 9.55 -14.08
CA ILE A 146 4.42 10.67 -13.63
C ILE A 146 3.62 11.62 -12.72
N ALA A 147 2.35 11.87 -13.07
CA ALA A 147 1.47 12.70 -12.24
C ALA A 147 1.21 12.07 -10.87
N TRP A 148 0.99 10.74 -10.82
CA TRP A 148 0.83 10.01 -9.57
C TRP A 148 2.09 10.07 -8.71
N GLU A 149 3.25 9.74 -9.28
CA GLU A 149 4.52 9.76 -8.55
C GLU A 149 4.81 11.15 -7.97
N LYS A 150 4.56 12.20 -8.75
CA LYS A 150 4.72 13.57 -8.28
C LYS A 150 3.78 13.87 -7.11
N ALA A 151 2.49 13.58 -7.22
CA ALA A 151 1.51 13.84 -6.17
C ALA A 151 1.82 13.04 -4.89
N TYR A 152 2.31 11.79 -5.05
CA TYR A 152 2.73 10.97 -3.93
C TYR A 152 3.98 11.54 -3.22
N LEU A 153 4.98 12.00 -3.97
CA LEU A 153 6.17 12.66 -3.43
C LEU A 153 5.82 13.99 -2.74
N ASP A 154 4.96 14.79 -3.34
CA ASP A 154 4.48 16.05 -2.77
C ASP A 154 3.71 15.83 -1.45
N SER A 155 3.15 14.65 -1.25
CA SER A 155 2.51 14.22 0.00
C SER A 155 3.50 13.82 1.09
N HIS A 156 4.81 13.84 0.83
CA HIS A 156 5.89 13.48 1.76
C HIS A 156 5.75 12.06 2.35
N LEU A 157 5.13 11.16 1.60
CA LEU A 157 4.97 9.76 1.99
C LEU A 157 6.22 8.96 1.62
N PRO A 158 6.74 8.12 2.52
CA PRO A 158 7.90 7.31 2.22
C PRO A 158 7.54 6.13 1.32
N GLU A 159 8.56 5.62 0.62
CA GLU A 159 8.50 4.35 -0.07
C GLU A 159 9.83 3.60 0.13
N ILE A 160 9.77 2.30 0.28
CA ILE A 160 10.95 1.45 0.46
C ILE A 160 11.09 0.52 -0.74
N TYR A 161 12.22 0.60 -1.38
CA TYR A 161 12.65 -0.23 -2.50
C TYR A 161 13.79 -1.16 -2.10
N ASN A 162 14.16 -2.13 -2.94
CA ASN A 162 15.28 -3.05 -2.67
C ASN A 162 16.56 -2.32 -2.26
N VAL A 163 16.87 -1.20 -2.92
CA VAL A 163 18.09 -0.40 -2.66
C VAL A 163 18.06 0.31 -1.31
N THR A 164 16.89 0.55 -0.72
CA THR A 164 16.72 1.25 0.58
C THR A 164 16.28 0.32 1.70
N SER A 165 15.81 -0.89 1.38
CA SER A 165 15.40 -1.90 2.35
C SER A 165 16.53 -2.24 3.31
N GLU A 166 16.21 -2.29 4.61
CA GLU A 166 17.15 -2.57 5.72
C GLU A 166 18.28 -1.53 5.93
N LYS A 167 18.13 -0.34 5.34
CA LYS A 167 19.11 0.75 5.49
C LYS A 167 18.64 1.89 6.40
N LEU A 168 17.32 2.07 6.52
CA LEU A 168 16.70 3.18 7.24
C LEU A 168 16.00 2.69 8.50
N VAL A 169 15.82 3.57 9.47
CA VAL A 169 14.98 3.34 10.66
C VAL A 169 13.69 4.16 10.53
N PRO A 170 12.57 3.76 11.21
CA PRO A 170 11.27 4.44 11.07
C PRO A 170 11.33 5.95 11.28
N GLN A 171 12.15 6.43 12.23
CA GLN A 171 12.32 7.85 12.54
C GLN A 171 12.88 8.66 11.35
N MET A 172 13.69 8.03 10.46
CA MET A 172 14.18 8.69 9.24
C MET A 172 13.10 8.84 8.18
N LEU A 173 11.98 8.15 8.34
CA LEU A 173 10.82 8.18 7.44
C LEU A 173 9.68 9.01 8.00
N ASN A 174 9.88 9.70 9.12
CA ASN A 174 8.83 10.42 9.88
C ASN A 174 7.66 9.53 10.33
N LEU A 175 7.96 8.28 10.69
CA LEU A 175 7.02 7.27 11.21
C LEU A 175 7.17 7.10 12.72
#